data_6b82fc7520e94e9f8fb3d823036d1691
#
_entry.id   6b82fc7520e94e9f8fb3d823036d1691
#
_cell.length_a   1.000
_cell.length_b   1.000
_cell.length_c   1.000
_cell.angle_alpha   90.00
_cell.angle_beta   90.00
_cell.angle_gamma   90.00
#
_symmetry.space_group_name_H-M   'P 1'
#
loop_
_entity.id
_entity.type
_entity.pdbx_description
1 polymer ?
#
loop_
_entity_poly.entity_id
_entity_poly.type
_entity_poly.pdbx_seq_one_letter_code
_entity_poly.pdbx_strand_id
1 'polypeptide(L)'
;MENMTLFYGMLAGYIIAIALLGYLGYRHTRSAEDFMIAGGNVHPFLMALAYGSTFISTSAIVGFGGAAGVYGLSLLWLTVFTILVGVFIAFVFYGRKTRELAHGLGIKTFPEMLGTYFDSSFIRRFSAGLLTVAMPIYAAAVMIGGARFIEESFHISYQLALYGFASIIIVYVFFGGLRGVIYTDAFQSIIMFFGMIIVLGLTYWQLGGVTAAHESLGAMHHLVPEGLRSLGHAGWTSMPVFGTEIWWYVVSTLVLGVGIGVLAQPQLAVRYMTVKSSREIYRAMLVGGIFILCMTGVAFTVGALSNVYFHKTSGMISLSASEIGGAGANVDKIIPLFITQAMPEWVLMLFLLTLLSAAMSTLSGQFHMISTSLAYDLNPAAGENDRQTLIWTRMGTIMGFLLTLIFAFSLPSSIIALATALFFGLCAAVFLPVYTAALYWPKVTKSGAIWSMVGSTMLYLYIVLFVHEKEAALFGICEKLFGVKTL
;
A
#
# COMPACT_ATOMS: atom_id res chain seq x y z
N MET A 1 1.62 23.75 18.20
CA MET A 1 3.03 23.51 17.79
C MET A 1 3.83 24.78 18.09
N GLU A 2 4.69 24.69 19.10
CA GLU A 2 5.51 25.86 19.53
C GLU A 2 6.60 26.23 18.50
N ASN A 3 7.06 25.28 17.68
CA ASN A 3 8.14 25.48 16.71
C ASN A 3 7.67 25.47 15.24
N MET A 4 6.69 26.28 14.90
CA MET A 4 6.18 26.40 13.52
C MET A 4 7.28 26.73 12.50
N THR A 5 8.28 27.54 12.88
CA THR A 5 9.41 27.86 12.00
C THR A 5 10.24 26.65 11.63
N LEU A 6 10.54 25.77 12.60
CA LEU A 6 11.25 24.51 12.35
C LEU A 6 10.44 23.60 11.43
N PHE A 7 9.14 23.48 11.69
CA PHE A 7 8.24 22.70 10.84
C PHE A 7 8.24 23.16 9.38
N TYR A 8 8.01 24.47 9.15
CA TYR A 8 8.02 25.01 7.78
C TYR A 8 9.40 24.87 7.13
N GLY A 9 10.48 25.01 7.89
CA GLY A 9 11.84 24.76 7.40
C GLY A 9 12.07 23.32 6.94
N MET A 10 11.66 22.32 7.73
CA MET A 10 11.75 20.89 7.40
C MET A 10 10.87 20.54 6.18
N LEU A 11 9.64 21.04 6.15
CA LEU A 11 8.71 20.81 5.04
C LEU A 11 9.21 21.44 3.75
N ALA A 12 9.69 22.70 3.81
CA ALA A 12 10.27 23.38 2.65
C ALA A 12 11.51 22.64 2.13
N GLY A 13 12.43 22.22 3.02
CA GLY A 13 13.60 21.42 2.66
C GLY A 13 13.22 20.11 1.99
N TYR A 14 12.20 19.42 2.51
CA TYR A 14 11.65 18.19 1.92
C TYR A 14 11.09 18.44 0.51
N ILE A 15 10.24 19.46 0.34
CA ILE A 15 9.63 19.78 -0.95
C ILE A 15 10.71 20.19 -1.97
N ILE A 16 11.71 20.99 -1.58
CA ILE A 16 12.84 21.36 -2.44
C ILE A 16 13.63 20.12 -2.87
N ALA A 17 13.94 19.19 -1.94
CA ALA A 17 14.64 17.96 -2.27
C ALA A 17 13.86 17.10 -3.27
N ILE A 18 12.56 16.90 -3.05
CA ILE A 18 11.67 16.17 -3.96
C ILE A 18 11.60 16.86 -5.33
N ALA A 19 11.45 18.18 -5.38
CA ALA A 19 11.41 18.93 -6.62
C ALA A 19 12.71 18.80 -7.42
N LEU A 20 13.87 18.88 -6.76
CA LEU A 20 15.16 18.70 -7.39
C LEU A 20 15.36 17.29 -7.94
N LEU A 21 15.02 16.26 -7.16
CA LEU A 21 15.11 14.85 -7.59
C LEU A 21 14.13 14.55 -8.73
N GLY A 22 12.91 15.07 -8.63
CA GLY A 22 11.91 14.99 -9.70
C GLY A 22 12.37 15.66 -10.98
N TYR A 23 12.95 16.86 -10.89
CA TYR A 23 13.54 17.59 -12.04
C TYR A 23 14.70 16.83 -12.66
N LEU A 24 15.59 16.23 -11.85
CA LEU A 24 16.67 15.37 -12.37
C LEU A 24 16.10 14.17 -13.13
N GLY A 25 15.07 13.53 -12.60
CA GLY A 25 14.36 12.45 -13.29
C GLY A 25 13.72 12.91 -14.60
N TYR A 26 13.01 14.03 -14.59
CA TYR A 26 12.38 14.63 -15.77
C TYR A 26 13.41 14.94 -16.87
N ARG A 27 14.54 15.53 -16.51
CA ARG A 27 15.63 15.87 -17.49
C ARG A 27 16.21 14.63 -18.18
N HIS A 28 16.17 13.46 -17.52
CA HIS A 28 16.68 12.19 -18.06
C HIS A 28 15.58 11.35 -18.74
N THR A 29 14.32 11.76 -18.69
CA THR A 29 13.19 11.05 -19.32
C THR A 29 12.95 11.66 -20.71
N ARG A 30 13.48 11.03 -21.76
CA ARG A 30 13.41 11.53 -23.13
C ARG A 30 12.56 10.71 -24.08
N SER A 31 12.23 9.46 -23.70
CA SER A 31 11.45 8.52 -24.50
C SER A 31 10.28 7.94 -23.70
N ALA A 32 9.34 7.29 -24.38
CA ALA A 32 8.29 6.51 -23.75
C ALA A 32 8.86 5.35 -22.91
N GLU A 33 9.97 4.74 -23.35
CA GLU A 33 10.68 3.70 -22.62
C GLU A 33 11.28 4.23 -21.31
N ASP A 34 11.94 5.40 -21.34
CA ASP A 34 12.42 6.05 -20.11
C ASP A 34 11.28 6.34 -19.14
N PHE A 35 10.13 6.75 -19.66
CA PHE A 35 8.95 7.02 -18.83
C PHE A 35 8.39 5.76 -18.18
N MET A 36 8.29 4.64 -18.92
CA MET A 36 7.62 3.40 -18.49
C MET A 36 8.51 2.51 -17.63
N ILE A 37 9.81 2.34 -17.99
CA ILE A 37 10.75 1.41 -17.32
C ILE A 37 12.08 2.05 -16.93
N ALA A 38 12.17 3.38 -16.91
CA ALA A 38 13.37 4.13 -16.54
C ALA A 38 14.63 3.75 -17.35
N GLY A 39 14.45 3.31 -18.61
CA GLY A 39 15.53 2.89 -19.51
C GLY A 39 16.24 1.59 -19.13
N GLY A 40 15.71 0.80 -18.20
CA GLY A 40 16.19 -0.56 -17.87
C GLY A 40 17.60 -0.65 -17.24
N ASN A 41 18.15 0.44 -16.67
CA ASN A 41 19.52 0.49 -16.15
C ASN A 41 19.64 1.11 -14.76
N VAL A 42 18.61 1.03 -13.95
CA VAL A 42 18.55 1.56 -12.59
C VAL A 42 19.50 0.79 -11.66
N HIS A 43 20.17 1.52 -10.78
CA HIS A 43 21.04 0.91 -9.76
C HIS A 43 20.23 0.06 -8.77
N PRO A 44 20.71 -1.15 -8.37
CA PRO A 44 19.94 -2.09 -7.53
C PRO A 44 19.53 -1.53 -6.18
N PHE A 45 20.36 -0.71 -5.57
CA PHE A 45 20.04 -0.03 -4.29
C PHE A 45 18.83 0.91 -4.45
N LEU A 46 18.80 1.72 -5.50
CA LEU A 46 17.68 2.62 -5.77
C LEU A 46 16.40 1.84 -6.09
N MET A 47 16.51 0.76 -6.88
CA MET A 47 15.38 -0.12 -7.18
C MET A 47 14.83 -0.79 -5.91
N ALA A 48 15.70 -1.25 -5.02
CA ALA A 48 15.30 -1.88 -3.76
C ALA A 48 14.53 -0.92 -2.84
N LEU A 49 15.04 0.29 -2.66
CA LEU A 49 14.38 1.32 -1.89
C LEU A 49 13.07 1.77 -2.53
N ALA A 50 13.05 1.96 -3.86
CA ALA A 50 11.83 2.29 -4.60
C ALA A 50 10.80 1.15 -4.55
N TYR A 51 11.21 -0.11 -4.61
CA TYR A 51 10.34 -1.26 -4.41
C TYR A 51 9.72 -1.24 -3.01
N GLY A 52 10.56 -1.09 -1.99
CA GLY A 52 10.12 -1.08 -0.59
C GLY A 52 9.20 0.10 -0.28
N SER A 53 9.52 1.32 -0.70
CA SER A 53 8.69 2.50 -0.44
C SER A 53 7.39 2.51 -1.24
N THR A 54 7.38 1.96 -2.46
CA THR A 54 6.15 1.79 -3.23
C THR A 54 5.21 0.76 -2.55
N PHE A 55 5.78 -0.27 -1.91
CA PHE A 55 5.01 -1.26 -1.14
C PHE A 55 4.50 -0.70 0.19
N ILE A 56 5.36 0.03 0.93
CA ILE A 56 5.02 0.62 2.24
C ILE A 56 4.34 1.97 2.04
N SER A 57 3.04 1.97 2.23
CA SER A 57 2.19 3.17 2.12
C SER A 57 1.74 3.70 3.48
N THR A 58 1.04 4.83 3.48
CA THR A 58 0.28 5.27 4.65
C THR A 58 -0.73 4.22 5.12
N SER A 59 -1.26 3.42 4.18
CA SER A 59 -2.14 2.30 4.55
C SER A 59 -1.42 1.27 5.42
N ALA A 60 -0.14 0.97 5.14
CA ALA A 60 0.64 0.06 5.97
C ALA A 60 0.89 0.62 7.38
N ILE A 61 1.18 1.93 7.48
CA ILE A 61 1.52 2.58 8.75
C ILE A 61 0.24 2.91 9.55
N VAL A 62 -0.71 3.61 8.96
CA VAL A 62 -1.93 4.09 9.64
C VAL A 62 -3.01 3.00 9.67
N GLY A 63 -3.36 2.43 8.50
CA GLY A 63 -4.45 1.46 8.40
C GLY A 63 -4.14 0.13 9.09
N PHE A 64 -3.04 -0.53 8.68
CA PHE A 64 -2.65 -1.80 9.32
C PHE A 64 -2.04 -1.59 10.71
N GLY A 65 -1.39 -0.46 10.98
CA GLY A 65 -1.01 -0.08 12.34
C GLY A 65 -2.22 0.09 13.25
N GLY A 66 -3.29 0.75 12.78
CA GLY A 66 -4.56 0.83 13.49
C GLY A 66 -5.23 -0.53 13.67
N ALA A 67 -5.23 -1.38 12.63
CA ALA A 67 -5.71 -2.75 12.74
C ALA A 67 -4.91 -3.57 13.77
N ALA A 68 -3.59 -3.35 13.89
CA ALA A 68 -2.79 -3.95 14.96
C ALA A 68 -3.14 -3.39 16.35
N GLY A 69 -3.61 -2.15 16.45
CA GLY A 69 -4.21 -1.60 17.67
C GLY A 69 -5.46 -2.38 18.10
N VAL A 70 -6.25 -2.85 17.13
CA VAL A 70 -7.43 -3.67 17.41
C VAL A 70 -7.07 -5.15 17.61
N TYR A 71 -6.36 -5.77 16.67
CA TYR A 71 -6.12 -7.22 16.62
C TYR A 71 -4.80 -7.67 17.22
N GLY A 72 -3.98 -6.74 17.69
CA GLY A 72 -2.73 -7.01 18.37
C GLY A 72 -1.59 -7.51 17.47
N LEU A 73 -0.67 -8.22 18.09
CA LEU A 73 0.54 -8.77 17.48
C LEU A 73 0.26 -9.88 16.45
N SER A 74 -1.00 -10.35 16.32
CA SER A 74 -1.40 -11.27 15.24
C SER A 74 -1.09 -10.70 13.84
N LEU A 75 -1.09 -9.37 13.68
CA LEU A 75 -0.70 -8.70 12.44
C LEU A 75 0.80 -8.86 12.07
N LEU A 76 1.68 -9.25 13.01
CA LEU A 76 3.08 -9.56 12.71
C LEU A 76 3.23 -10.75 11.75
N TRP A 77 2.23 -11.64 11.67
CA TRP A 77 2.22 -12.66 10.63
C TRP A 77 2.20 -12.06 9.21
N LEU A 78 1.59 -10.90 9.02
CA LEU A 78 1.70 -10.18 7.76
C LEU A 78 3.15 -9.75 7.48
N THR A 79 3.91 -9.29 8.49
CA THR A 79 5.35 -9.02 8.33
C THR A 79 6.11 -10.26 7.89
N VAL A 80 5.86 -11.42 8.54
CA VAL A 80 6.50 -12.69 8.14
C VAL A 80 6.18 -13.03 6.68
N PHE A 81 4.91 -12.94 6.27
CA PHE A 81 4.51 -13.19 4.89
C PHE A 81 5.09 -12.19 3.91
N THR A 82 5.14 -10.90 4.22
CA THR A 82 5.74 -9.90 3.33
C THR A 82 7.23 -10.13 3.13
N ILE A 83 7.96 -10.62 4.13
CA ILE A 83 9.38 -10.96 3.97
C ILE A 83 9.56 -12.25 3.18
N LEU A 84 8.84 -13.31 3.55
CA LEU A 84 8.97 -14.61 2.89
C LEU A 84 8.46 -14.56 1.45
N VAL A 85 7.27 -14.04 1.24
CA VAL A 85 6.58 -14.03 -0.06
C VAL A 85 6.90 -12.77 -0.85
N GLY A 86 6.72 -11.60 -0.25
CA GLY A 86 6.89 -10.30 -0.92
C GLY A 86 8.34 -9.91 -1.20
N VAL A 87 9.31 -10.46 -0.47
CA VAL A 87 10.73 -10.20 -0.73
C VAL A 87 11.42 -11.44 -1.25
N PHE A 88 11.52 -12.50 -0.45
CA PHE A 88 12.31 -13.67 -0.85
C PHE A 88 11.75 -14.35 -2.10
N ILE A 89 10.50 -14.81 -2.07
CA ILE A 89 9.89 -15.48 -3.24
C ILE A 89 9.78 -14.50 -4.42
N ALA A 90 9.37 -13.27 -4.16
CA ALA A 90 9.19 -12.26 -5.21
C ALA A 90 10.50 -11.95 -5.96
N PHE A 91 11.60 -11.71 -5.25
CA PHE A 91 12.88 -11.37 -5.91
C PHE A 91 13.56 -12.59 -6.54
N VAL A 92 13.59 -13.72 -5.82
CA VAL A 92 14.32 -14.91 -6.26
C VAL A 92 13.62 -15.59 -7.43
N PHE A 93 12.31 -15.79 -7.32
CA PHE A 93 11.57 -16.55 -8.31
C PHE A 93 10.92 -15.65 -9.36
N TYR A 94 10.19 -14.63 -8.97
CA TYR A 94 9.44 -13.80 -9.92
C TYR A 94 10.29 -12.72 -10.57
N GLY A 95 11.07 -11.98 -9.80
CA GLY A 95 11.78 -10.81 -10.27
C GLY A 95 12.76 -11.11 -11.41
N ARG A 96 13.58 -12.14 -11.24
CA ARG A 96 14.52 -12.58 -12.28
C ARG A 96 13.81 -12.92 -13.59
N LYS A 97 12.80 -13.78 -13.52
CA LYS A 97 12.09 -14.25 -14.72
C LYS A 97 11.26 -13.15 -15.38
N THR A 98 10.65 -12.27 -14.57
CA THR A 98 9.94 -11.10 -15.10
C THR A 98 10.87 -10.21 -15.91
N ARG A 99 12.06 -9.93 -15.36
CA ARG A 99 13.05 -9.15 -16.10
C ARG A 99 13.51 -9.84 -17.38
N GLU A 100 13.86 -11.12 -17.32
CA GLU A 100 14.30 -11.91 -18.49
C GLU A 100 13.23 -11.91 -19.58
N LEU A 101 11.96 -12.14 -19.22
CA LEU A 101 10.82 -12.13 -20.14
C LEU A 101 10.60 -10.72 -20.75
N ALA A 102 10.58 -9.69 -19.91
CA ALA A 102 10.30 -8.32 -20.35
C ALA A 102 11.39 -7.80 -21.29
N HIS A 103 12.66 -7.96 -20.93
CA HIS A 103 13.77 -7.53 -21.80
C HIS A 103 13.89 -8.37 -23.08
N GLY A 104 13.61 -9.68 -23.01
CA GLY A 104 13.66 -10.56 -24.18
C GLY A 104 12.61 -10.24 -25.25
N LEU A 105 11.45 -9.71 -24.85
CA LEU A 105 10.32 -9.38 -25.71
C LEU A 105 10.12 -7.87 -25.91
N GLY A 106 10.96 -7.00 -25.34
CA GLY A 106 10.82 -5.55 -25.44
C GLY A 106 9.60 -4.97 -24.73
N ILE A 107 9.13 -5.64 -23.68
CA ILE A 107 7.90 -5.32 -22.92
C ILE A 107 8.15 -4.16 -21.96
N LYS A 108 7.19 -3.25 -21.83
CA LYS A 108 7.27 -2.02 -21.03
C LYS A 108 6.23 -1.95 -19.89
N THR A 109 5.17 -2.76 -19.95
CA THR A 109 4.11 -2.76 -18.93
C THR A 109 3.75 -4.16 -18.46
N PHE A 110 3.14 -4.27 -17.29
CA PHE A 110 2.68 -5.57 -16.76
C PHE A 110 1.52 -6.17 -17.58
N PRO A 111 0.47 -5.41 -18.00
CA PRO A 111 -0.55 -5.93 -18.89
C PRO A 111 -0.01 -6.38 -20.25
N GLU A 112 0.93 -5.62 -20.82
CA GLU A 112 1.59 -5.98 -22.06
C GLU A 112 2.35 -7.32 -21.92
N MET A 113 3.02 -7.54 -20.79
CA MET A 113 3.75 -8.79 -20.53
C MET A 113 2.82 -10.00 -20.59
N LEU A 114 1.69 -9.94 -19.91
CA LEU A 114 0.71 -11.03 -19.95
C LEU A 114 0.10 -11.18 -21.33
N GLY A 115 -0.29 -10.08 -21.97
CA GLY A 115 -0.88 -10.09 -23.31
C GLY A 115 0.04 -10.63 -24.38
N THR A 116 1.31 -10.23 -24.38
CA THR A 116 2.33 -10.68 -25.35
C THR A 116 2.68 -12.14 -25.13
N TYR A 117 2.89 -12.58 -23.88
CA TYR A 117 3.20 -13.98 -23.59
C TYR A 117 2.12 -14.95 -24.08
N PHE A 118 0.85 -14.64 -23.85
CA PHE A 118 -0.27 -15.48 -24.25
C PHE A 118 -0.81 -15.15 -25.65
N ASP A 119 -0.16 -14.28 -26.41
CA ASP A 119 -0.63 -13.80 -27.71
C ASP A 119 -2.11 -13.38 -27.70
N SER A 120 -2.47 -12.50 -26.75
CA SER A 120 -3.86 -12.14 -26.48
C SER A 120 -4.05 -10.65 -26.16
N SER A 121 -4.61 -9.94 -27.12
CA SER A 121 -5.07 -8.55 -26.90
C SER A 121 -6.16 -8.44 -25.81
N PHE A 122 -6.96 -9.49 -25.64
CA PHE A 122 -7.97 -9.55 -24.57
C PHE A 122 -7.31 -9.55 -23.20
N ILE A 123 -6.32 -10.42 -22.94
CA ILE A 123 -5.59 -10.48 -21.66
C ILE A 123 -4.96 -9.14 -21.35
N ARG A 124 -4.30 -8.50 -22.31
CA ARG A 124 -3.71 -7.16 -22.14
C ARG A 124 -4.75 -6.13 -21.72
N ARG A 125 -5.84 -6.00 -22.50
CA ARG A 125 -6.89 -5.01 -22.24
C ARG A 125 -7.67 -5.30 -20.96
N PHE A 126 -7.97 -6.55 -20.68
CA PHE A 126 -8.67 -6.96 -19.47
C PHE A 126 -7.85 -6.64 -18.22
N SER A 127 -6.55 -6.97 -18.22
CA SER A 127 -5.63 -6.61 -17.15
C SER A 127 -5.56 -5.11 -16.94
N ALA A 128 -5.40 -4.35 -18.00
CA ALA A 128 -5.32 -2.88 -17.96
C ALA A 128 -6.65 -2.25 -17.46
N GLY A 129 -7.79 -2.75 -17.93
CA GLY A 129 -9.11 -2.29 -17.49
C GLY A 129 -9.33 -2.55 -15.99
N LEU A 130 -8.98 -3.76 -15.53
CA LEU A 130 -9.11 -4.13 -14.12
C LEU A 130 -8.22 -3.26 -13.22
N LEU A 131 -6.98 -2.98 -13.63
CA LEU A 131 -6.08 -2.08 -12.91
C LEU A 131 -6.61 -0.64 -12.87
N THR A 132 -7.16 -0.16 -13.96
CA THR A 132 -7.73 1.20 -14.06
C THR A 132 -8.90 1.39 -13.09
N VAL A 133 -9.69 0.34 -12.84
CA VAL A 133 -10.86 0.40 -11.94
C VAL A 133 -10.49 0.12 -10.49
N ALA A 134 -9.68 -0.90 -10.24
CA ALA A 134 -9.42 -1.38 -8.89
C ALA A 134 -8.28 -0.62 -8.17
N MET A 135 -7.24 -0.20 -8.88
CA MET A 135 -6.10 0.49 -8.26
C MET A 135 -6.46 1.85 -7.63
N PRO A 136 -7.39 2.66 -8.16
CA PRO A 136 -7.84 3.88 -7.49
C PRO A 136 -8.45 3.67 -6.11
N ILE A 137 -9.04 2.50 -5.82
CA ILE A 137 -9.56 2.17 -4.49
C ILE A 137 -8.40 2.05 -3.49
N TYR A 138 -7.34 1.37 -3.87
CA TYR A 138 -6.12 1.30 -3.05
C TYR A 138 -5.44 2.67 -2.93
N ALA A 139 -5.34 3.43 -4.01
CA ALA A 139 -4.82 4.79 -3.97
C ALA A 139 -5.63 5.71 -3.03
N ALA A 140 -6.95 5.57 -3.00
CA ALA A 140 -7.81 6.28 -2.06
C ALA A 140 -7.49 5.92 -0.60
N ALA A 141 -7.29 4.63 -0.29
CA ALA A 141 -6.89 4.20 1.04
C ALA A 141 -5.57 4.86 1.49
N VAL A 142 -4.58 4.95 0.61
CA VAL A 142 -3.32 5.65 0.86
C VAL A 142 -3.53 7.14 1.13
N MET A 143 -4.38 7.79 0.32
CA MET A 143 -4.70 9.21 0.44
C MET A 143 -5.47 9.51 1.73
N ILE A 144 -6.43 8.66 2.10
CA ILE A 144 -7.18 8.77 3.36
C ILE A 144 -6.23 8.68 4.56
N GLY A 145 -5.26 7.75 4.54
CA GLY A 145 -4.29 7.59 5.63
C GLY A 145 -3.48 8.86 5.91
N GLY A 146 -3.02 9.53 4.86
CA GLY A 146 -2.33 10.81 4.99
C GLY A 146 -3.25 11.93 5.49
N ALA A 147 -4.47 12.01 4.95
CA ALA A 147 -5.45 13.03 5.35
C ALA A 147 -5.90 12.86 6.82
N ARG A 148 -6.09 11.62 7.30
CA ARG A 148 -6.43 11.35 8.72
C ARG A 148 -5.35 11.82 9.69
N PHE A 149 -4.08 11.64 9.33
CA PHE A 149 -2.99 12.14 10.16
C PHE A 149 -2.96 13.68 10.19
N ILE A 150 -3.17 14.33 9.05
CA ILE A 150 -3.22 15.81 8.96
C ILE A 150 -4.42 16.35 9.76
N GLU A 151 -5.60 15.73 9.62
CA GLU A 151 -6.81 16.06 10.40
C GLU A 151 -6.51 16.06 11.89
N GLU A 152 -5.90 14.98 12.41
CA GLU A 152 -5.62 14.81 13.82
C GLU A 152 -4.50 15.76 14.32
N SER A 153 -3.43 15.91 13.52
CA SER A 153 -2.28 16.70 13.92
C SER A 153 -2.54 18.21 13.95
N PHE A 154 -3.39 18.71 13.05
CA PHE A 154 -3.67 20.15 12.90
C PHE A 154 -5.06 20.55 13.37
N HIS A 155 -5.86 19.61 13.85
CA HIS A 155 -7.24 19.84 14.31
C HIS A 155 -8.11 20.57 13.26
N ILE A 156 -7.96 20.20 11.99
CA ILE A 156 -8.74 20.72 10.86
C ILE A 156 -9.74 19.65 10.38
N SER A 157 -10.74 20.06 9.57
CA SER A 157 -11.69 19.09 9.02
C SER A 157 -11.01 18.10 8.06
N TYR A 158 -11.50 16.86 8.03
CA TYR A 158 -11.03 15.82 7.12
C TYR A 158 -11.00 16.28 5.65
N GLN A 159 -12.06 17.00 5.20
CA GLN A 159 -12.15 17.50 3.85
C GLN A 159 -11.00 18.47 3.53
N LEU A 160 -10.70 19.40 4.42
CA LEU A 160 -9.62 20.35 4.24
C LEU A 160 -8.25 19.65 4.24
N ALA A 161 -8.05 18.69 5.13
CA ALA A 161 -6.85 17.86 5.17
C ALA A 161 -6.68 17.07 3.86
N LEU A 162 -7.75 16.45 3.35
CA LEU A 162 -7.74 15.68 2.11
C LEU A 162 -7.44 16.55 0.90
N TYR A 163 -8.06 17.72 0.76
CA TYR A 163 -7.78 18.66 -0.33
C TYR A 163 -6.33 19.16 -0.31
N GLY A 164 -5.83 19.53 0.86
CA GLY A 164 -4.44 19.98 1.03
C GLY A 164 -3.45 18.89 0.64
N PHE A 165 -3.67 17.68 1.15
CA PHE A 165 -2.83 16.52 0.87
C PHE A 165 -2.87 16.12 -0.61
N ALA A 166 -4.07 16.06 -1.20
CA ALA A 166 -4.27 15.76 -2.60
C ALA A 166 -3.59 16.78 -3.52
N SER A 167 -3.62 18.06 -3.17
CA SER A 167 -2.96 19.12 -3.93
C SER A 167 -1.44 18.95 -4.00
N ILE A 168 -0.81 18.51 -2.91
CA ILE A 168 0.63 18.22 -2.88
C ILE A 168 0.93 17.04 -3.80
N ILE A 169 0.13 15.98 -3.71
CA ILE A 169 0.34 14.74 -4.47
C ILE A 169 0.20 14.96 -5.98
N ILE A 170 -0.84 15.67 -6.44
CA ILE A 170 -1.07 15.84 -7.89
C ILE A 170 0.06 16.63 -8.56
N VAL A 171 0.55 17.68 -7.91
CA VAL A 171 1.66 18.48 -8.44
C VAL A 171 2.91 17.63 -8.63
N TYR A 172 3.22 16.79 -7.66
CA TYR A 172 4.38 15.92 -7.69
C TYR A 172 4.29 14.83 -8.79
N VAL A 173 3.15 14.12 -8.83
CA VAL A 173 3.00 12.94 -9.71
C VAL A 173 2.92 13.32 -11.18
N PHE A 174 2.30 14.47 -11.49
CA PHE A 174 2.11 14.92 -12.87
C PHE A 174 3.41 15.11 -13.66
N PHE A 175 4.49 15.56 -12.99
CA PHE A 175 5.77 15.84 -13.62
C PHE A 175 6.75 14.65 -13.63
N GLY A 176 6.50 13.59 -12.85
CA GLY A 176 7.49 12.56 -12.51
C GLY A 176 8.00 11.71 -13.67
N GLY A 177 7.28 10.73 -14.14
CA GLY A 177 7.84 9.60 -14.91
C GLY A 177 8.62 8.62 -14.01
N LEU A 178 8.79 7.35 -14.44
CA LEU A 178 9.31 6.30 -13.55
C LEU A 178 10.72 6.57 -13.01
N ARG A 179 11.59 7.22 -13.80
CA ARG A 179 12.96 7.53 -13.36
C ARG A 179 12.97 8.58 -12.24
N GLY A 180 12.14 9.62 -12.36
CA GLY A 180 11.96 10.62 -11.31
C GLY A 180 11.36 10.00 -10.05
N VAL A 181 10.35 9.15 -10.22
CA VAL A 181 9.73 8.38 -9.14
C VAL A 181 10.77 7.54 -8.38
N ILE A 182 11.65 6.80 -9.05
CA ILE A 182 12.66 5.97 -8.39
C ILE A 182 13.64 6.80 -7.54
N TYR A 183 14.07 7.98 -8.02
CA TYR A 183 14.98 8.84 -7.26
C TYR A 183 14.32 9.43 -6.02
N THR A 184 13.09 9.90 -6.16
CA THR A 184 12.32 10.45 -5.03
C THR A 184 11.93 9.34 -4.05
N ASP A 185 11.52 8.18 -4.53
CA ASP A 185 11.18 7.02 -3.70
C ASP A 185 12.36 6.58 -2.82
N ALA A 186 13.58 6.56 -3.38
CA ALA A 186 14.78 6.21 -2.63
C ALA A 186 15.07 7.21 -1.49
N PHE A 187 14.91 8.51 -1.76
CA PHE A 187 15.05 9.54 -0.73
C PHE A 187 13.96 9.43 0.35
N GLN A 188 12.73 9.23 -0.07
CA GLN A 188 11.58 9.05 0.81
C GLN A 188 11.72 7.81 1.70
N SER A 189 12.30 6.71 1.17
CA SER A 189 12.59 5.50 1.94
C SER A 189 13.52 5.76 3.12
N ILE A 190 14.51 6.63 2.96
CA ILE A 190 15.44 6.98 4.04
C ILE A 190 14.69 7.69 5.16
N ILE A 191 13.84 8.66 4.82
CA ILE A 191 13.03 9.39 5.81
C ILE A 191 12.08 8.43 6.53
N MET A 192 11.41 7.56 5.77
CA MET A 192 10.50 6.55 6.33
C MET A 192 11.21 5.62 7.31
N PHE A 193 12.38 5.10 6.93
CA PHE A 193 13.15 4.17 7.74
C PHE A 193 13.55 4.77 9.10
N PHE A 194 14.17 5.94 9.09
CA PHE A 194 14.59 6.60 10.32
C PHE A 194 13.40 7.09 11.15
N GLY A 195 12.36 7.65 10.50
CA GLY A 195 11.15 8.09 11.19
C GLY A 195 10.49 6.95 11.97
N MET A 196 10.33 5.78 11.36
CA MET A 196 9.69 4.63 12.02
C MET A 196 10.55 4.03 13.12
N ILE A 197 11.87 3.93 12.94
CA ILE A 197 12.78 3.43 14.02
C ILE A 197 12.73 4.36 15.24
N ILE A 198 12.72 5.68 15.03
CA ILE A 198 12.63 6.65 16.12
C ILE A 198 11.30 6.49 16.87
N VAL A 199 10.18 6.35 16.14
CA VAL A 199 8.86 6.11 16.75
C VAL A 199 8.86 4.84 17.60
N LEU A 200 9.41 3.73 17.10
CA LEU A 200 9.52 2.48 17.87
C LEU A 200 10.37 2.65 19.13
N GLY A 201 11.56 3.27 19.00
CA GLY A 201 12.46 3.50 20.12
C GLY A 201 11.82 4.33 21.22
N LEU A 202 11.14 5.41 20.86
CA LEU A 202 10.42 6.25 21.82
C LEU A 202 9.19 5.55 22.42
N THR A 203 8.47 4.74 21.63
CA THR A 203 7.36 3.93 22.15
C THR A 203 7.86 3.01 23.26
N TYR A 204 8.93 2.26 23.04
CA TYR A 204 9.50 1.40 24.08
C TYR A 204 10.04 2.19 25.27
N TRP A 205 10.70 3.32 25.03
CA TRP A 205 11.20 4.16 26.10
C TRP A 205 10.09 4.66 27.03
N GLN A 206 8.97 5.13 26.47
CA GLN A 206 7.82 5.58 27.26
C GLN A 206 7.10 4.46 28.02
N LEU A 207 7.12 3.26 27.47
CA LEU A 207 6.45 2.11 28.08
C LEU A 207 7.31 1.39 29.14
N GLY A 208 8.56 1.82 29.35
CA GLY A 208 9.48 1.25 30.35
C GLY A 208 10.38 0.14 29.81
N GLY A 209 10.58 0.11 28.48
CA GLY A 209 11.41 -0.86 27.77
C GLY A 209 10.64 -1.97 27.08
N VAL A 210 11.34 -2.79 26.33
CA VAL A 210 10.74 -3.83 25.49
C VAL A 210 9.96 -4.85 26.33
N THR A 211 10.60 -5.42 27.34
CA THR A 211 9.97 -6.47 28.20
C THR A 211 8.72 -5.94 28.91
N ALA A 212 8.83 -4.79 29.56
CA ALA A 212 7.72 -4.20 30.31
C ALA A 212 6.52 -3.85 29.40
N ALA A 213 6.80 -3.39 28.18
CA ALA A 213 5.75 -3.07 27.21
C ALA A 213 4.97 -4.32 26.77
N HIS A 214 5.68 -5.41 26.45
CA HIS A 214 5.04 -6.65 26.00
C HIS A 214 4.36 -7.42 27.15
N GLU A 215 4.91 -7.44 28.34
CA GLU A 215 4.25 -7.98 29.54
C GLU A 215 2.96 -7.22 29.88
N SER A 216 3.03 -5.88 29.83
CA SER A 216 1.84 -5.04 30.03
C SER A 216 0.76 -5.34 28.97
N LEU A 217 1.13 -5.48 27.70
CA LEU A 217 0.18 -5.83 26.64
C LEU A 217 -0.46 -7.20 26.87
N GLY A 218 0.32 -8.20 27.28
CA GLY A 218 -0.18 -9.54 27.60
C GLY A 218 -1.16 -9.53 28.79
N ALA A 219 -0.88 -8.74 29.81
CA ALA A 219 -1.73 -8.61 31.00
C ALA A 219 -3.12 -7.99 30.67
N MET A 220 -3.24 -7.24 29.59
CA MET A 220 -4.50 -6.56 29.20
C MET A 220 -5.54 -7.46 28.54
N HIS A 221 -5.30 -8.77 28.37
CA HIS A 221 -6.24 -9.69 27.68
C HIS A 221 -7.68 -9.62 28.22
N HIS A 222 -7.86 -9.33 29.50
CA HIS A 222 -9.16 -9.20 30.16
C HIS A 222 -9.92 -7.93 29.75
N LEU A 223 -9.25 -6.94 29.15
CA LEU A 223 -9.84 -5.66 28.71
C LEU A 223 -10.41 -5.75 27.29
N VAL A 224 -10.32 -6.90 26.62
CA VAL A 224 -10.93 -7.08 25.28
C VAL A 224 -12.43 -6.86 25.39
N PRO A 225 -13.02 -5.93 24.61
CA PRO A 225 -14.46 -5.69 24.60
C PRO A 225 -15.25 -6.95 24.29
N GLU A 226 -16.40 -7.15 24.95
CA GLU A 226 -17.23 -8.35 24.79
C GLU A 226 -17.65 -8.56 23.32
N GLY A 227 -17.96 -7.47 22.61
CA GLY A 227 -18.27 -7.54 21.17
C GLY A 227 -17.15 -8.10 20.29
N LEU A 228 -15.88 -7.84 20.63
CA LEU A 228 -14.75 -8.43 19.93
C LEU A 228 -14.45 -9.86 20.41
N ARG A 229 -14.64 -10.12 21.70
CA ARG A 229 -14.43 -11.44 22.28
C ARG A 229 -15.41 -12.46 21.71
N SER A 230 -16.69 -12.11 21.58
CA SER A 230 -17.72 -12.95 20.96
C SER A 230 -17.43 -13.30 19.50
N LEU A 231 -16.70 -12.43 18.78
CA LEU A 231 -16.24 -12.63 17.41
C LEU A 231 -14.89 -13.37 17.31
N GLY A 232 -14.31 -13.81 18.44
CA GLY A 232 -13.12 -14.64 18.50
C GLY A 232 -11.80 -13.92 18.82
N HIS A 233 -11.83 -12.68 19.34
CA HIS A 233 -10.62 -11.98 19.79
C HIS A 233 -10.11 -12.59 21.10
N ALA A 234 -8.86 -13.12 21.11
CA ALA A 234 -8.28 -13.83 22.25
C ALA A 234 -7.26 -13.01 23.05
N GLY A 235 -7.12 -11.72 22.77
CA GLY A 235 -6.11 -10.83 23.38
C GLY A 235 -5.11 -10.30 22.37
N TRP A 236 -4.42 -9.21 22.71
CA TRP A 236 -3.49 -8.52 21.77
C TRP A 236 -2.15 -9.24 21.53
N THR A 237 -1.84 -10.26 22.32
CA THR A 237 -0.64 -11.10 22.15
C THR A 237 -0.93 -12.46 21.55
N SER A 238 -2.21 -12.77 21.28
CA SER A 238 -2.67 -14.07 20.80
C SER A 238 -3.25 -13.98 19.39
N MET A 239 -3.21 -15.09 18.65
CA MET A 239 -4.00 -15.21 17.42
C MET A 239 -5.49 -15.28 17.76
N PRO A 240 -6.38 -14.77 16.89
CA PRO A 240 -7.83 -14.98 17.04
C PRO A 240 -8.18 -16.47 17.07
N VAL A 241 -9.30 -16.78 17.73
CA VAL A 241 -9.78 -18.17 17.81
C VAL A 241 -10.07 -18.72 16.41
N PHE A 242 -9.54 -19.92 16.12
CA PHE A 242 -9.63 -20.55 14.80
C PHE A 242 -11.08 -20.67 14.30
N GLY A 243 -11.32 -20.32 13.06
CA GLY A 243 -12.62 -20.45 12.39
C GLY A 243 -13.66 -19.40 12.75
N THR A 244 -13.33 -18.44 13.63
CA THR A 244 -14.22 -17.30 13.98
C THR A 244 -14.17 -16.21 12.93
N GLU A 245 -15.09 -15.25 13.00
CA GLU A 245 -15.16 -14.11 12.07
C GLU A 245 -13.86 -13.29 12.07
N ILE A 246 -13.33 -12.94 13.25
CA ILE A 246 -12.06 -12.21 13.35
C ILE A 246 -10.90 -13.05 12.80
N TRP A 247 -10.90 -14.37 13.00
CA TRP A 247 -9.85 -15.23 12.44
C TRP A 247 -9.86 -15.19 10.92
N TRP A 248 -11.02 -15.34 10.29
CA TRP A 248 -11.12 -15.24 8.83
C TRP A 248 -10.70 -13.87 8.32
N TYR A 249 -11.13 -12.80 8.98
CA TYR A 249 -10.74 -11.45 8.58
C TYR A 249 -9.23 -11.22 8.71
N VAL A 250 -8.64 -11.52 9.87
CA VAL A 250 -7.20 -11.30 10.11
C VAL A 250 -6.36 -12.22 9.23
N VAL A 251 -6.66 -13.52 9.18
CA VAL A 251 -5.80 -14.48 8.49
C VAL A 251 -6.06 -14.46 6.98
N SER A 252 -7.31 -14.55 6.52
CA SER A 252 -7.57 -14.66 5.08
C SER A 252 -7.47 -13.29 4.38
N THR A 253 -8.14 -12.26 4.89
CA THR A 253 -8.18 -10.95 4.22
C THR A 253 -6.90 -10.16 4.46
N LEU A 254 -6.47 -9.98 5.70
CA LEU A 254 -5.32 -9.11 5.99
C LEU A 254 -3.99 -9.84 5.74
N VAL A 255 -3.75 -11.00 6.37
CA VAL A 255 -2.44 -11.66 6.31
C VAL A 255 -2.22 -12.35 4.96
N LEU A 256 -3.10 -13.25 4.55
CA LEU A 256 -2.91 -14.00 3.29
C LEU A 256 -3.23 -13.14 2.07
N GLY A 257 -4.32 -12.36 2.09
CA GLY A 257 -4.71 -11.50 0.97
C GLY A 257 -3.60 -10.53 0.60
N VAL A 258 -3.05 -9.81 1.58
CA VAL A 258 -1.94 -8.87 1.34
C VAL A 258 -0.62 -9.62 1.14
N GLY A 259 -0.30 -10.58 2.01
CA GLY A 259 0.99 -11.29 1.99
C GLY A 259 1.23 -12.11 0.73
N ILE A 260 0.19 -12.69 0.13
CA ILE A 260 0.29 -13.41 -1.15
C ILE A 260 0.10 -12.43 -2.32
N GLY A 261 -0.83 -11.49 -2.19
CA GLY A 261 -1.16 -10.53 -3.24
C GLY A 261 0.02 -9.66 -3.68
N VAL A 262 0.98 -9.43 -2.79
CA VAL A 262 2.19 -8.67 -3.10
C VAL A 262 3.00 -9.23 -4.27
N LEU A 263 2.98 -10.56 -4.50
CA LEU A 263 3.70 -11.21 -5.61
C LEU A 263 3.23 -10.72 -6.99
N ALA A 264 1.96 -10.42 -7.13
CA ALA A 264 1.36 -10.06 -8.41
C ALA A 264 0.92 -8.59 -8.47
N GLN A 265 1.50 -7.76 -7.61
CA GLN A 265 1.31 -6.31 -7.64
C GLN A 265 1.98 -5.70 -8.88
N PRO A 266 1.22 -5.17 -9.85
CA PRO A 266 1.78 -4.71 -11.11
C PRO A 266 2.82 -3.60 -10.95
N GLN A 267 2.58 -2.64 -10.04
CA GLN A 267 3.50 -1.54 -9.76
C GLN A 267 4.83 -2.01 -9.14
N LEU A 268 4.84 -3.17 -8.46
CA LEU A 268 6.05 -3.79 -7.94
C LEU A 268 6.73 -4.66 -9.01
N ALA A 269 5.97 -5.40 -9.81
CA ALA A 269 6.49 -6.23 -10.88
C ALA A 269 7.26 -5.42 -11.92
N VAL A 270 6.79 -4.22 -12.28
CA VAL A 270 7.48 -3.31 -13.21
C VAL A 270 8.86 -2.88 -12.67
N ARG A 271 9.06 -2.81 -11.35
CA ARG A 271 10.37 -2.47 -10.77
C ARG A 271 11.46 -3.48 -11.16
N TYR A 272 11.14 -4.76 -11.33
CA TYR A 272 12.12 -5.75 -11.81
C TYR A 272 12.58 -5.50 -13.27
N MET A 273 11.74 -4.84 -14.08
CA MET A 273 12.06 -4.50 -15.45
C MET A 273 13.07 -3.33 -15.55
N THR A 274 13.24 -2.55 -14.49
CA THR A 274 14.06 -1.33 -14.48
C THR A 274 15.56 -1.57 -14.33
N VAL A 275 15.99 -2.75 -13.87
CA VAL A 275 17.41 -3.03 -13.59
C VAL A 275 18.16 -3.64 -14.77
N LYS A 276 19.47 -3.40 -14.82
CA LYS A 276 20.35 -3.80 -15.92
C LYS A 276 20.52 -5.33 -16.06
N SER A 277 20.51 -6.08 -14.96
CA SER A 277 20.73 -7.53 -14.98
C SER A 277 19.96 -8.26 -13.87
N SER A 278 19.72 -9.56 -14.07
CA SER A 278 19.09 -10.41 -13.06
C SER A 278 19.91 -10.50 -11.75
N ARG A 279 21.24 -10.31 -11.82
CA ARG A 279 22.12 -10.27 -10.65
C ARG A 279 21.81 -9.07 -9.75
N GLU A 280 21.38 -7.96 -10.33
CA GLU A 280 21.03 -6.75 -9.59
C GLU A 280 19.75 -6.93 -8.73
N ILE A 281 18.84 -7.80 -9.15
CA ILE A 281 17.66 -8.16 -8.39
C ILE A 281 18.03 -8.83 -7.06
N TYR A 282 18.98 -9.78 -7.09
CA TYR A 282 19.44 -10.45 -5.86
C TYR A 282 20.17 -9.48 -4.90
N ARG A 283 20.92 -8.52 -5.44
CA ARG A 283 21.56 -7.48 -4.63
C ARG A 283 20.55 -6.55 -3.97
N ALA A 284 19.45 -6.26 -4.66
CA ALA A 284 18.36 -5.44 -4.15
C ALA A 284 17.57 -6.13 -3.02
N MET A 285 17.49 -7.46 -3.02
CA MET A 285 16.68 -8.23 -2.08
C MET A 285 17.03 -7.95 -0.62
N LEU A 286 18.31 -7.89 -0.27
CA LEU A 286 18.73 -7.65 1.11
C LEU A 286 18.32 -6.26 1.60
N VAL A 287 18.54 -5.23 0.79
CA VAL A 287 18.18 -3.84 1.14
C VAL A 287 16.68 -3.68 1.26
N GLY A 288 15.92 -4.17 0.26
CA GLY A 288 14.46 -4.13 0.27
C GLY A 288 13.87 -4.95 1.42
N GLY A 289 14.46 -6.11 1.73
CA GLY A 289 14.03 -6.97 2.82
C GLY A 289 14.19 -6.32 4.20
N ILE A 290 15.35 -5.74 4.50
CA ILE A 290 15.58 -5.02 5.77
C ILE A 290 14.63 -3.83 5.89
N PHE A 291 14.45 -3.06 4.81
CA PHE A 291 13.54 -1.93 4.81
C PHE A 291 12.11 -2.36 5.12
N ILE A 292 11.57 -3.35 4.39
CA ILE A 292 10.18 -3.82 4.57
C ILE A 292 9.98 -4.45 5.96
N LEU A 293 10.96 -5.24 6.45
CA LEU A 293 10.93 -5.82 7.80
C LEU A 293 10.81 -4.72 8.87
N CYS A 294 11.66 -3.71 8.79
CA CYS A 294 11.61 -2.59 9.74
C CYS A 294 10.28 -1.85 9.65
N MET A 295 9.82 -1.52 8.44
CA MET A 295 8.60 -0.72 8.27
C MET A 295 7.35 -1.44 8.79
N THR A 296 7.10 -2.67 8.35
CA THR A 296 5.91 -3.44 8.76
C THR A 296 6.00 -3.91 10.21
N GLY A 297 7.15 -4.40 10.63
CA GLY A 297 7.39 -4.82 12.02
C GLY A 297 7.18 -3.69 13.02
N VAL A 298 7.70 -2.50 12.71
CA VAL A 298 7.51 -1.31 13.56
C VAL A 298 6.06 -0.87 13.57
N ALA A 299 5.42 -0.71 12.41
CA ALA A 299 4.03 -0.22 12.34
C ALA A 299 3.07 -1.10 13.14
N PHE A 300 3.18 -2.42 13.01
CA PHE A 300 2.27 -3.35 13.69
C PHE A 300 2.59 -3.49 15.18
N THR A 301 3.87 -3.43 15.56
CA THR A 301 4.26 -3.43 16.98
C THR A 301 3.79 -2.16 17.69
N VAL A 302 4.03 -0.99 17.10
CA VAL A 302 3.58 0.30 17.66
C VAL A 302 2.06 0.34 17.75
N GLY A 303 1.36 -0.15 16.71
CA GLY A 303 -0.09 -0.27 16.72
C GLY A 303 -0.61 -1.10 17.88
N ALA A 304 -0.07 -2.29 18.12
CA ALA A 304 -0.46 -3.12 19.25
C ALA A 304 -0.13 -2.46 20.61
N LEU A 305 1.07 -1.88 20.74
CA LEU A 305 1.55 -1.25 21.97
C LEU A 305 0.85 0.07 22.30
N SER A 306 0.15 0.70 21.35
CA SER A 306 -0.66 1.89 21.61
C SER A 306 -1.75 1.62 22.67
N ASN A 307 -2.23 0.37 22.78
CA ASN A 307 -3.16 -0.02 23.85
C ASN A 307 -2.56 0.16 25.25
N VAL A 308 -1.28 -0.20 25.43
CA VAL A 308 -0.58 -0.04 26.72
C VAL A 308 -0.47 1.44 27.07
N TYR A 309 -0.15 2.29 26.09
CA TYR A 309 -0.06 3.72 26.30
C TYR A 309 -1.41 4.32 26.74
N PHE A 310 -2.48 4.10 25.96
CA PHE A 310 -3.80 4.63 26.28
C PHE A 310 -4.34 4.08 27.60
N HIS A 311 -4.09 2.81 27.89
CA HIS A 311 -4.50 2.25 29.17
C HIS A 311 -3.78 2.90 30.36
N LYS A 312 -2.47 3.15 30.25
CA LYS A 312 -1.70 3.84 31.30
C LYS A 312 -2.10 5.30 31.49
N THR A 313 -2.48 6.00 30.43
CA THR A 313 -2.76 7.45 30.47
C THR A 313 -4.22 7.80 30.71
N SER A 314 -5.14 7.00 30.17
CA SER A 314 -6.59 7.29 30.21
C SER A 314 -7.48 6.12 30.68
N GLY A 315 -6.89 4.96 30.99
CA GLY A 315 -7.66 3.76 31.36
C GLY A 315 -8.38 3.10 30.18
N MET A 316 -8.20 3.58 28.95
CA MET A 316 -8.89 3.10 27.74
C MET A 316 -7.98 2.23 26.88
N ILE A 317 -8.56 1.37 26.06
CA ILE A 317 -7.85 0.72 24.95
C ILE A 317 -7.82 1.65 23.73
N SER A 318 -6.91 1.38 22.77
CA SER A 318 -6.73 2.21 21.57
C SER A 318 -8.02 2.43 20.77
N LEU A 319 -8.85 1.37 20.66
CA LEU A 319 -10.11 1.45 19.93
C LEU A 319 -11.07 2.43 20.61
N SER A 320 -11.25 2.31 21.93
CA SER A 320 -12.11 3.22 22.70
C SER A 320 -11.55 4.65 22.75
N ALA A 321 -10.23 4.81 22.79
CA ALA A 321 -9.61 6.13 22.68
C ALA A 321 -9.90 6.82 21.34
N SER A 322 -10.10 6.06 20.26
CA SER A 322 -10.44 6.58 18.94
C SER A 322 -11.90 7.06 18.77
N GLU A 323 -12.78 6.80 19.76
CA GLU A 323 -14.18 7.24 19.79
C GLU A 323 -14.34 8.69 20.28
N ILE A 324 -13.28 9.32 20.75
CA ILE A 324 -13.33 10.69 21.29
C ILE A 324 -13.89 11.64 20.22
N GLY A 325 -15.04 12.24 20.53
CA GLY A 325 -15.76 13.15 19.62
C GLY A 325 -17.14 12.67 19.17
N GLY A 326 -17.62 11.51 19.63
CA GLY A 326 -19.00 11.05 19.41
C GLY A 326 -19.32 10.48 18.03
N ALA A 327 -18.29 10.24 17.20
CA ALA A 327 -18.45 9.74 15.83
C ALA A 327 -18.31 8.20 15.68
N GLY A 328 -18.29 7.45 16.80
CA GLY A 328 -18.00 6.02 16.84
C GLY A 328 -16.50 5.68 16.70
N ALA A 329 -16.14 4.44 17.00
CA ALA A 329 -14.75 3.98 16.93
C ALA A 329 -14.19 4.02 15.50
N ASN A 330 -13.02 4.61 15.35
CA ASN A 330 -12.36 4.73 14.05
C ASN A 330 -10.94 4.17 14.11
N VAL A 331 -10.74 2.98 13.55
CA VAL A 331 -9.47 2.27 13.51
C VAL A 331 -8.37 3.11 12.83
N ASP A 332 -8.74 3.88 11.81
CA ASP A 332 -7.81 4.71 11.04
C ASP A 332 -7.28 5.93 11.84
N LYS A 333 -7.88 6.24 12.99
CA LYS A 333 -7.43 7.31 13.91
C LYS A 333 -6.49 6.82 15.02
N ILE A 334 -6.35 5.51 15.24
CA ILE A 334 -5.55 4.97 16.36
C ILE A 334 -4.10 5.44 16.29
N ILE A 335 -3.43 5.26 15.14
CA ILE A 335 -2.02 5.66 14.98
C ILE A 335 -1.85 7.19 15.00
N PRO A 336 -2.63 7.98 14.24
CA PRO A 336 -2.59 9.43 14.35
C PRO A 336 -2.73 9.92 15.79
N LEU A 337 -3.72 9.44 16.51
CA LEU A 337 -3.98 9.82 17.90
C LEU A 337 -2.84 9.42 18.84
N PHE A 338 -2.31 8.19 18.68
CA PHE A 338 -1.16 7.74 19.46
C PHE A 338 0.06 8.64 19.24
N ILE A 339 0.39 8.95 18.00
CA ILE A 339 1.55 9.79 17.67
C ILE A 339 1.37 11.22 18.21
N THR A 340 0.18 11.80 18.07
CA THR A 340 -0.06 13.18 18.54
C THR A 340 -0.03 13.31 20.06
N GLN A 341 -0.42 12.28 20.81
CA GLN A 341 -0.46 12.30 22.27
C GLN A 341 0.81 11.76 22.94
N ALA A 342 1.42 10.74 22.33
CA ALA A 342 2.56 10.05 22.93
C ALA A 342 3.91 10.65 22.56
N MET A 343 4.04 11.28 21.38
CA MET A 343 5.34 11.69 20.85
C MET A 343 5.64 13.17 21.09
N PRO A 344 6.90 13.55 21.32
CA PRO A 344 7.30 14.96 21.39
C PRO A 344 7.11 15.64 20.03
N GLU A 345 6.94 16.95 20.03
CA GLU A 345 6.58 17.77 18.87
C GLU A 345 7.50 17.57 17.65
N TRP A 346 8.81 17.46 17.87
CA TRP A 346 9.77 17.24 16.78
C TRP A 346 9.58 15.87 16.09
N VAL A 347 9.12 14.82 16.84
CA VAL A 347 8.81 13.50 16.26
C VAL A 347 7.51 13.56 15.50
N LEU A 348 6.52 14.33 15.97
CA LEU A 348 5.29 14.57 15.22
C LEU A 348 5.59 15.14 13.83
N MET A 349 6.49 16.13 13.75
CA MET A 349 6.94 16.71 12.48
C MET A 349 7.66 15.69 11.60
N LEU A 350 8.59 14.90 12.16
CA LEU A 350 9.30 13.85 11.43
C LEU A 350 8.33 12.76 10.95
N PHE A 351 7.35 12.39 11.76
CA PHE A 351 6.35 11.40 11.39
C PHE A 351 5.42 11.90 10.28
N LEU A 352 5.08 13.18 10.26
CA LEU A 352 4.37 13.80 9.15
C LEU A 352 5.15 13.65 7.84
N LEU A 353 6.46 13.95 7.85
CA LEU A 353 7.32 13.75 6.67
C LEU A 353 7.44 12.27 6.29
N THR A 354 7.45 11.36 7.27
CA THR A 354 7.43 9.91 7.06
C THR A 354 6.15 9.47 6.34
N LEU A 355 4.99 9.94 6.79
CA LEU A 355 3.70 9.62 6.16
C LEU A 355 3.55 10.27 4.79
N LEU A 356 3.99 11.52 4.64
CA LEU A 356 4.02 12.19 3.35
C LEU A 356 4.90 11.42 2.35
N SER A 357 6.08 10.96 2.79
CA SER A 357 6.97 10.12 2.00
C SER A 357 6.31 8.79 1.61
N ALA A 358 5.68 8.10 2.55
CA ALA A 358 4.99 6.84 2.32
C ALA A 358 3.82 6.97 1.32
N ALA A 359 3.04 8.06 1.43
CA ALA A 359 1.96 8.33 0.50
C ALA A 359 2.49 8.65 -0.90
N MET A 360 3.43 9.60 -0.99
CA MET A 360 3.94 10.07 -2.28
C MET A 360 4.61 8.94 -3.07
N SER A 361 5.44 8.12 -2.43
CA SER A 361 6.12 6.99 -3.08
C SER A 361 5.16 5.92 -3.57
N THR A 362 4.11 5.63 -2.82
CA THR A 362 3.10 4.65 -3.23
C THR A 362 2.19 5.20 -4.32
N LEU A 363 1.64 6.40 -4.13
CA LEU A 363 0.71 7.01 -5.08
C LEU A 363 1.37 7.30 -6.43
N SER A 364 2.64 7.69 -6.45
CA SER A 364 3.39 7.88 -7.70
C SER A 364 3.47 6.59 -8.52
N GLY A 365 3.76 5.46 -7.87
CA GLY A 365 3.77 4.14 -8.49
C GLY A 365 2.39 3.68 -9.00
N GLN A 366 1.34 3.93 -8.21
CA GLN A 366 -0.04 3.60 -8.58
C GLN A 366 -0.54 4.44 -9.75
N PHE A 367 -0.35 5.75 -9.72
CA PHE A 367 -0.75 6.62 -10.82
C PHE A 367 0.07 6.36 -12.08
N HIS A 368 1.34 6.02 -11.96
CA HIS A 368 2.13 5.55 -13.10
C HIS A 368 1.50 4.30 -13.74
N MET A 369 1.06 3.32 -12.95
CA MET A 369 0.40 2.10 -13.47
C MET A 369 -0.95 2.40 -14.10
N ILE A 370 -1.80 3.21 -13.45
CA ILE A 370 -3.09 3.61 -14.01
C ILE A 370 -2.88 4.35 -15.34
N SER A 371 -1.95 5.27 -15.38
CA SER A 371 -1.67 6.09 -16.56
C SER A 371 -1.14 5.27 -17.73
N THR A 372 -0.21 4.35 -17.51
CA THR A 372 0.32 3.46 -18.55
C THR A 372 -0.74 2.47 -19.03
N SER A 373 -1.56 1.92 -18.12
CA SER A 373 -2.68 1.05 -18.49
C SER A 373 -3.69 1.75 -19.39
N LEU A 374 -4.10 2.98 -19.05
CA LEU A 374 -5.03 3.77 -19.83
C LEU A 374 -4.45 4.20 -21.18
N ALA A 375 -3.23 4.75 -21.16
CA ALA A 375 -2.66 5.40 -22.33
C ALA A 375 -1.97 4.44 -23.29
N TYR A 376 -1.42 3.34 -22.81
CA TYR A 376 -0.64 2.41 -23.60
C TYR A 376 -1.30 1.06 -23.80
N ASP A 377 -1.88 0.46 -22.75
CA ASP A 377 -2.44 -0.89 -22.86
C ASP A 377 -3.88 -0.93 -23.37
N LEU A 378 -4.70 0.09 -23.08
CA LEU A 378 -6.07 0.21 -23.58
C LEU A 378 -6.17 0.95 -24.92
N ASN A 379 -5.17 1.76 -25.28
CA ASN A 379 -5.18 2.54 -26.51
C ASN A 379 -4.54 1.77 -27.67
N PRO A 380 -5.28 1.41 -28.74
CA PRO A 380 -4.73 0.68 -29.88
C PRO A 380 -3.64 1.43 -30.66
N ALA A 381 -3.67 2.77 -30.66
CA ALA A 381 -2.72 3.64 -31.37
C ALA A 381 -1.47 4.00 -30.52
N ALA A 382 -1.38 3.45 -29.30
CA ALA A 382 -0.22 3.72 -28.44
C ALA A 382 1.04 3.06 -28.98
N GLY A 383 2.14 3.82 -28.94
CA GLY A 383 3.45 3.34 -29.41
C GLY A 383 3.82 3.77 -30.84
N GLU A 384 2.85 4.26 -31.64
CA GLU A 384 3.14 4.79 -32.99
C GLU A 384 3.85 6.15 -32.93
N ASN A 385 3.59 6.94 -31.88
CA ASN A 385 4.18 8.26 -31.69
C ASN A 385 4.49 8.50 -30.19
N ASP A 386 5.77 8.58 -29.87
CA ASP A 386 6.26 8.78 -28.50
C ASP A 386 5.68 10.04 -27.82
N ARG A 387 5.54 11.15 -28.56
CA ARG A 387 5.01 12.41 -28.02
C ARG A 387 3.52 12.29 -27.68
N GLN A 388 2.75 11.64 -28.52
CA GLN A 388 1.33 11.39 -28.25
C GLN A 388 1.14 10.45 -27.07
N THR A 389 1.92 9.37 -27.01
CA THR A 389 1.90 8.42 -25.90
C THR A 389 2.19 9.12 -24.55
N LEU A 390 3.18 10.02 -24.49
CA LEU A 390 3.48 10.82 -23.32
C LEU A 390 2.30 11.74 -22.90
N ILE A 391 1.64 12.39 -23.85
CA ILE A 391 0.47 13.25 -23.57
C ILE A 391 -0.67 12.42 -22.98
N TRP A 392 -1.01 11.29 -23.62
CA TRP A 392 -2.07 10.38 -23.12
C TRP A 392 -1.74 9.82 -21.74
N THR A 393 -0.48 9.49 -21.48
CA THR A 393 -0.05 8.99 -20.17
C THR A 393 -0.22 10.06 -19.08
N ARG A 394 0.11 11.32 -19.34
CA ARG A 394 -0.14 12.42 -18.41
C ARG A 394 -1.64 12.65 -18.16
N MET A 395 -2.47 12.58 -19.19
CA MET A 395 -3.92 12.64 -19.03
C MET A 395 -4.47 11.46 -18.22
N GLY A 396 -3.93 10.26 -18.43
CA GLY A 396 -4.25 9.08 -17.62
C GLY A 396 -3.90 9.27 -16.13
N THR A 397 -2.80 9.97 -15.83
CA THR A 397 -2.44 10.32 -14.44
C THR A 397 -3.50 11.21 -13.79
N ILE A 398 -3.97 12.24 -14.50
CA ILE A 398 -5.03 13.14 -14.01
C ILE A 398 -6.33 12.34 -13.79
N MET A 399 -6.71 11.49 -14.73
CA MET A 399 -7.91 10.68 -14.60
C MET A 399 -7.85 9.70 -13.42
N GLY A 400 -6.73 9.02 -13.24
CA GLY A 400 -6.48 8.15 -12.09
C GLY A 400 -6.55 8.91 -10.76
N PHE A 401 -5.99 10.12 -10.72
CA PHE A 401 -6.09 10.99 -9.55
C PHE A 401 -7.52 11.40 -9.22
N LEU A 402 -8.30 11.82 -10.23
CA LEU A 402 -9.70 12.21 -10.04
C LEU A 402 -10.55 11.04 -9.54
N LEU A 403 -10.38 9.84 -10.10
CA LEU A 403 -11.04 8.62 -9.63
C LEU A 403 -10.65 8.31 -8.17
N THR A 404 -9.38 8.42 -7.85
CA THR A 404 -8.89 8.23 -6.48
C THR A 404 -9.51 9.23 -5.50
N LEU A 405 -9.62 10.48 -5.90
CA LEU A 405 -10.22 11.52 -5.07
C LEU A 405 -11.72 11.27 -4.82
N ILE A 406 -12.45 10.84 -5.86
CA ILE A 406 -13.87 10.44 -5.74
C ILE A 406 -14.00 9.31 -4.70
N PHE A 407 -13.19 8.27 -4.80
CA PHE A 407 -13.22 7.18 -3.82
C PHE A 407 -12.82 7.64 -2.41
N ALA A 408 -11.81 8.52 -2.27
CA ALA A 408 -11.39 9.04 -0.98
C ALA A 408 -12.48 9.83 -0.24
N PHE A 409 -13.41 10.46 -0.98
CA PHE A 409 -14.59 11.10 -0.41
C PHE A 409 -15.77 10.16 -0.17
N SER A 410 -15.86 9.07 -0.94
CA SER A 410 -17.03 8.17 -0.92
C SER A 410 -16.87 7.00 0.04
N LEU A 411 -15.63 6.59 0.34
CA LEU A 411 -15.35 5.46 1.22
C LEU A 411 -15.64 5.80 2.68
N PRO A 412 -16.19 4.85 3.47
CA PRO A 412 -16.51 5.06 4.87
C PRO A 412 -15.25 5.20 5.75
N SER A 413 -15.46 5.51 7.02
CA SER A 413 -14.40 5.49 8.05
C SER A 413 -13.90 4.06 8.31
N SER A 414 -12.69 3.93 8.86
CA SER A 414 -12.07 2.63 9.23
C SER A 414 -11.82 1.69 8.04
N ILE A 415 -11.57 2.25 6.85
CA ILE A 415 -11.53 1.52 5.58
C ILE A 415 -10.11 1.22 5.09
N ILE A 416 -9.07 1.91 5.61
CA ILE A 416 -7.74 1.95 4.97
C ILE A 416 -7.14 0.54 4.80
N ALA A 417 -7.13 -0.27 5.87
CA ALA A 417 -6.59 -1.62 5.80
C ALA A 417 -7.41 -2.53 4.86
N LEU A 418 -8.75 -2.43 4.94
CA LEU A 418 -9.65 -3.24 4.14
C LEU A 418 -9.55 -2.90 2.64
N ALA A 419 -9.61 -1.62 2.25
CA ALA A 419 -9.51 -1.21 0.85
C ALA A 419 -8.15 -1.61 0.24
N THR A 420 -7.08 -1.54 1.03
CA THR A 420 -5.76 -2.04 0.63
C THR A 420 -5.79 -3.55 0.42
N ALA A 421 -6.33 -4.31 1.39
CA ALA A 421 -6.41 -5.77 1.32
C ALA A 421 -7.27 -6.25 0.14
N LEU A 422 -8.35 -5.54 -0.19
CA LEU A 422 -9.18 -5.82 -1.37
C LEU A 422 -8.37 -5.76 -2.68
N PHE A 423 -7.54 -4.74 -2.86
CA PHE A 423 -6.73 -4.66 -4.08
C PHE A 423 -5.64 -5.75 -4.11
N PHE A 424 -5.00 -6.04 -2.99
CA PHE A 424 -4.00 -7.11 -2.90
C PHE A 424 -4.63 -8.49 -3.12
N GLY A 425 -5.78 -8.75 -2.52
CA GLY A 425 -6.55 -9.99 -2.72
C GLY A 425 -6.96 -10.18 -4.18
N LEU A 426 -7.38 -9.11 -4.86
CA LEU A 426 -7.66 -9.13 -6.30
C LEU A 426 -6.41 -9.53 -7.10
N CYS A 427 -5.25 -8.95 -6.78
CA CYS A 427 -3.99 -9.30 -7.44
C CYS A 427 -3.63 -10.77 -7.21
N ALA A 428 -3.82 -11.29 -5.98
CA ALA A 428 -3.61 -12.70 -5.67
C ALA A 428 -4.55 -13.63 -6.45
N ALA A 429 -5.82 -13.28 -6.52
CA ALA A 429 -6.83 -14.12 -7.17
C ALA A 429 -6.72 -14.10 -8.70
N VAL A 430 -6.52 -12.93 -9.30
CA VAL A 430 -6.65 -12.75 -10.76
C VAL A 430 -5.31 -12.77 -11.47
N PHE A 431 -4.35 -11.99 -10.98
CA PHE A 431 -3.07 -11.85 -11.69
C PHE A 431 -2.06 -12.94 -11.34
N LEU A 432 -1.99 -13.38 -10.08
CA LEU A 432 -0.95 -14.32 -9.65
C LEU A 432 -0.95 -15.65 -10.41
N PRO A 433 -2.10 -16.33 -10.65
CA PRO A 433 -2.11 -17.58 -11.40
C PRO A 433 -1.59 -17.43 -12.83
N VAL A 434 -2.06 -16.40 -13.55
CA VAL A 434 -1.67 -16.17 -14.94
C VAL A 434 -0.23 -15.65 -15.05
N TYR A 435 0.21 -14.83 -14.10
CA TYR A 435 1.58 -14.36 -14.01
C TYR A 435 2.55 -15.51 -13.72
N THR A 436 2.21 -16.38 -12.77
CA THR A 436 2.99 -17.61 -12.49
C THR A 436 3.06 -18.51 -13.71
N ALA A 437 1.95 -18.69 -14.40
CA ALA A 437 1.90 -19.47 -15.63
C ALA A 437 2.80 -18.90 -16.72
N ALA A 438 2.78 -17.58 -16.92
CA ALA A 438 3.66 -16.92 -17.89
C ALA A 438 5.15 -17.10 -17.56
N LEU A 439 5.53 -17.18 -16.30
CA LEU A 439 6.92 -17.34 -15.90
C LEU A 439 7.42 -18.79 -15.83
N TYR A 440 6.52 -19.74 -15.53
CA TYR A 440 6.91 -21.09 -15.13
C TYR A 440 6.18 -22.23 -15.84
N TRP A 441 5.06 -21.95 -16.52
CA TRP A 441 4.21 -23.01 -17.04
C TRP A 441 3.89 -22.85 -18.53
N PRO A 442 4.85 -23.17 -19.42
CA PRO A 442 4.71 -22.91 -20.87
C PRO A 442 3.59 -23.71 -21.55
N LYS A 443 2.99 -24.68 -20.86
CA LYS A 443 1.87 -25.48 -21.38
C LYS A 443 0.50 -24.84 -21.17
N VAL A 444 0.39 -23.72 -20.44
CA VAL A 444 -0.90 -23.02 -20.25
C VAL A 444 -1.31 -22.36 -21.56
N THR A 445 -2.52 -22.67 -21.98
CA THR A 445 -3.08 -22.15 -23.22
C THR A 445 -3.65 -20.75 -23.03
N LYS A 446 -3.76 -19.98 -24.13
CA LYS A 446 -4.44 -18.68 -24.15
C LYS A 446 -5.84 -18.74 -23.54
N SER A 447 -6.65 -19.75 -23.93
CA SER A 447 -8.00 -19.93 -23.38
C SER A 447 -7.98 -20.22 -21.90
N GLY A 448 -7.05 -21.06 -21.42
CA GLY A 448 -6.88 -21.35 -20.00
C GLY A 448 -6.54 -20.11 -19.19
N ALA A 449 -5.66 -19.25 -19.70
CA ALA A 449 -5.32 -17.97 -19.07
C ALA A 449 -6.53 -17.00 -19.04
N ILE A 450 -7.30 -16.89 -20.11
CA ILE A 450 -8.52 -16.06 -20.17
C ILE A 450 -9.55 -16.55 -19.14
N TRP A 451 -9.86 -17.83 -19.11
CA TRP A 451 -10.82 -18.41 -18.17
C TRP A 451 -10.34 -18.29 -16.72
N SER A 452 -9.04 -18.44 -16.47
CA SER A 452 -8.46 -18.19 -15.15
C SER A 452 -8.71 -16.75 -14.70
N MET A 453 -8.42 -15.75 -15.53
CA MET A 453 -8.59 -14.34 -15.17
C MET A 453 -10.06 -13.96 -15.01
N VAL A 454 -10.91 -14.31 -15.96
CA VAL A 454 -12.34 -13.97 -15.92
C VAL A 454 -13.04 -14.70 -14.77
N GLY A 455 -12.82 -16.01 -14.67
CA GLY A 455 -13.45 -16.84 -13.63
C GLY A 455 -13.01 -16.43 -12.23
N SER A 456 -11.72 -16.18 -12.01
CA SER A 456 -11.24 -15.71 -10.70
C SER A 456 -11.71 -14.30 -10.39
N THR A 457 -11.85 -13.41 -11.38
CA THR A 457 -12.45 -12.09 -11.16
C THR A 457 -13.91 -12.20 -10.71
N MET A 458 -14.69 -13.02 -11.41
CA MET A 458 -16.11 -13.24 -11.04
C MET A 458 -16.25 -13.85 -9.65
N LEU A 459 -15.44 -14.88 -9.35
CA LEU A 459 -15.45 -15.54 -8.05
C LEU A 459 -15.01 -14.58 -6.93
N TYR A 460 -13.96 -13.80 -7.17
CA TYR A 460 -13.47 -12.82 -6.20
C TYR A 460 -14.54 -11.75 -5.91
N LEU A 461 -15.14 -11.18 -6.94
CA LEU A 461 -16.22 -10.22 -6.78
C LEU A 461 -17.44 -10.84 -6.09
N TYR A 462 -17.80 -12.09 -6.40
CA TYR A 462 -18.88 -12.78 -5.71
C TYR A 462 -18.60 -12.91 -4.22
N ILE A 463 -17.39 -13.36 -3.84
CA ILE A 463 -17.00 -13.51 -2.43
C ILE A 463 -17.03 -12.14 -1.70
N VAL A 464 -16.44 -11.12 -2.31
CA VAL A 464 -16.35 -9.78 -1.72
C VAL A 464 -17.71 -9.10 -1.57
N LEU A 465 -18.60 -9.26 -2.57
CA LEU A 465 -19.88 -8.55 -2.58
C LEU A 465 -21.00 -9.28 -1.84
N PHE A 466 -20.90 -10.61 -1.67
CA PHE A 466 -22.03 -11.41 -1.21
C PHE A 466 -21.73 -12.38 -0.07
N VAL A 467 -20.47 -12.77 0.14
CA VAL A 467 -20.12 -13.83 1.10
C VAL A 467 -19.38 -13.29 2.33
N HIS A 468 -18.38 -12.47 2.12
CA HIS A 468 -17.52 -11.96 3.20
C HIS A 468 -18.19 -10.79 3.91
N GLU A 469 -18.56 -10.95 5.19
CA GLU A 469 -19.45 -10.01 5.87
C GLU A 469 -18.95 -8.56 5.89
N LYS A 470 -17.68 -8.33 6.23
CA LYS A 470 -17.12 -6.97 6.31
C LYS A 470 -17.02 -6.29 4.95
N GLU A 471 -16.60 -7.04 3.94
CA GLU A 471 -16.49 -6.56 2.57
C GLU A 471 -17.86 -6.35 1.93
N ALA A 472 -18.79 -7.29 2.12
CA ALA A 472 -20.16 -7.17 1.61
C ALA A 472 -20.90 -5.98 2.24
N ALA A 473 -20.72 -5.76 3.55
CA ALA A 473 -21.28 -4.59 4.24
C ALA A 473 -20.73 -3.26 3.72
N LEU A 474 -19.44 -3.22 3.30
CA LEU A 474 -18.83 -2.02 2.71
C LEU A 474 -19.55 -1.57 1.45
N PHE A 475 -19.88 -2.50 0.56
CA PHE A 475 -20.54 -2.19 -0.71
C PHE A 475 -22.07 -2.11 -0.58
N GLY A 476 -22.67 -2.78 0.38
CA GLY A 476 -24.11 -2.81 0.64
C GLY A 476 -24.95 -3.38 -0.51
N ILE A 477 -24.32 -4.06 -1.47
CA ILE A 477 -25.00 -4.59 -2.67
C ILE A 477 -25.86 -5.80 -2.31
N CYS A 478 -25.34 -6.70 -1.46
CA CYS A 478 -26.08 -7.87 -1.00
C CYS A 478 -27.37 -7.45 -0.25
N GLU A 479 -27.26 -6.50 0.64
CA GLU A 479 -28.40 -5.99 1.41
C GLU A 479 -29.43 -5.30 0.53
N LYS A 480 -29.00 -4.51 -0.48
CA LYS A 480 -29.92 -3.87 -1.42
C LYS A 480 -30.64 -4.84 -2.36
N LEU A 481 -29.99 -5.94 -2.77
CA LEU A 481 -30.57 -6.89 -3.72
C LEU A 481 -31.39 -7.99 -3.01
N PHE A 482 -30.95 -8.46 -1.88
CA PHE A 482 -31.51 -9.64 -1.23
C PHE A 482 -32.08 -9.37 0.17
N GLY A 483 -31.89 -8.18 0.75
CA GLY A 483 -32.37 -7.82 2.09
C GLY A 483 -31.57 -8.50 3.21
N VAL A 484 -30.45 -9.16 2.90
CA VAL A 484 -29.54 -9.83 3.86
C VAL A 484 -28.12 -9.29 3.71
N LYS A 485 -27.36 -9.29 4.80
CA LYS A 485 -25.98 -8.76 4.76
C LYS A 485 -25.05 -9.63 3.92
N THR A 486 -25.23 -10.94 3.98
CA THR A 486 -24.45 -11.94 3.23
C THR A 486 -25.35 -13.10 2.79
N LEU A 487 -24.90 -13.84 1.74
CA LEU A 487 -25.53 -15.06 1.25
C LEU A 487 -24.88 -16.31 1.85
#